data_88a9ec8d2ce627888c2041997d08c5bc
#
_entry.id   88a9ec8d2ce627888c2041997d08c5bc
#
_cell.length_a   1.000
_cell.length_b   1.000
_cell.length_c   1.000
_cell.angle_alpha   90.00
_cell.angle_beta   90.00
_cell.angle_gamma   90.00
#
_symmetry.space_group_name_H-M   'P 1'
#
loop_
_entity.id
_entity.type
_entity.pdbx_description
1 polymer ?
#
loop_
_entity_poly.entity_id
_entity_poly.type
_entity_poly.pdbx_seq_one_letter_code
_entity_poly.pdbx_strand_id
1 'polypeptide(L)'
;MYKRQGYTQDDIKSFADLKKVVEDITKRKDELGFSAFTSAGMDGSSDWRFKTHLANLPIYYEYQKDGITDTKAIKGTYLDNYRNIWDLYINNGTCDAKQLSKKTGDDAVAEFTTEQAVFYQNGTWAYGDIADIGDDNLGMLPIYIGAPGEEKQGLCTGTENYWCVNKNASKEDIQATLDFMNWCVTSEEGTKMMCSADGMGFVIPFKNNLKSENPLVNIANDYMEKGYTPVDWTFSTMPSEQWKNDLGSALTTYAADQTDANWKLVQTAFVDGWAKEAAAATK
;
A
#
# COMPACT_ATOMS: atom_id res chain seq x y z
N MET A 1 8.60 6.91 -18.97
CA MET A 1 7.26 7.51 -18.74
C MET A 1 7.35 8.90 -18.12
N TYR A 2 8.06 9.11 -17.02
CA TYR A 2 8.19 10.42 -16.36
C TYR A 2 8.55 11.60 -17.28
N LYS A 3 9.40 11.38 -18.27
CA LYS A 3 9.83 12.47 -19.17
C LYS A 3 8.74 12.99 -20.12
N ARG A 4 7.70 12.20 -20.40
CA ARG A 4 6.62 12.58 -21.32
C ARG A 4 5.55 13.45 -20.68
N GLN A 5 5.23 13.20 -19.38
CA GLN A 5 4.21 13.97 -18.66
C GLN A 5 4.70 15.32 -18.15
N GLY A 6 6.01 15.54 -18.04
CA GLY A 6 6.61 16.82 -17.63
C GLY A 6 6.79 17.00 -16.13
N TYR A 7 6.57 15.95 -15.32
CA TYR A 7 6.73 15.97 -13.86
C TYR A 7 7.80 14.97 -13.41
N THR A 8 8.34 15.22 -12.22
CA THR A 8 9.27 14.36 -11.51
C THR A 8 8.67 13.93 -10.16
N GLN A 9 9.31 13.00 -9.48
CA GLN A 9 8.93 12.61 -8.14
C GLN A 9 8.99 13.79 -7.15
N ASP A 10 9.91 14.74 -7.36
CA ASP A 10 10.10 15.91 -6.51
C ASP A 10 8.96 16.93 -6.58
N ASP A 11 8.13 16.85 -7.62
CA ASP A 11 6.95 17.71 -7.80
C ASP A 11 5.74 17.26 -6.95
N ILE A 12 5.82 16.10 -6.26
CA ILE A 12 4.72 15.51 -5.50
C ILE A 12 5.16 15.31 -4.05
N LYS A 13 4.70 16.21 -3.17
CA LYS A 13 5.02 16.20 -1.73
C LYS A 13 3.77 16.28 -0.84
N SER A 14 2.60 16.27 -1.44
CA SER A 14 1.32 16.35 -0.76
C SER A 14 0.20 15.77 -1.63
N PHE A 15 -0.97 15.55 -1.04
CA PHE A 15 -2.18 15.20 -1.79
C PHE A 15 -2.55 16.27 -2.84
N ALA A 16 -2.36 17.54 -2.52
CA ALA A 16 -2.67 18.63 -3.45
C ALA A 16 -1.76 18.58 -4.70
N ASP A 17 -0.48 18.27 -4.51
CA ASP A 17 0.47 18.09 -5.62
C ASP A 17 0.12 16.85 -6.44
N LEU A 18 -0.13 15.71 -5.76
CA LEU A 18 -0.55 14.48 -6.43
C LEU A 18 -1.81 14.71 -7.27
N LYS A 19 -2.82 15.35 -6.68
CA LYS A 19 -4.08 15.67 -7.36
C LYS A 19 -3.83 16.52 -8.62
N LYS A 20 -3.02 17.57 -8.50
CA LYS A 20 -2.66 18.45 -9.63
C LYS A 20 -2.01 17.66 -10.76
N VAL A 21 -1.05 16.81 -10.46
CA VAL A 21 -0.34 15.99 -11.45
C VAL A 21 -1.29 14.97 -12.11
N VAL A 22 -2.10 14.29 -11.31
CA VAL A 22 -3.07 13.29 -11.78
C VAL A 22 -4.12 13.91 -12.71
N GLU A 23 -4.70 15.05 -12.31
CA GLU A 23 -5.71 15.75 -13.11
C GLU A 23 -5.12 16.31 -14.42
N ASP A 24 -3.88 16.77 -14.41
CA ASP A 24 -3.19 17.23 -15.63
C ASP A 24 -2.92 16.05 -16.58
N ILE A 25 -2.43 14.93 -16.08
CA ILE A 25 -2.24 13.72 -16.89
C ILE A 25 -3.57 13.27 -17.50
N THR A 26 -4.62 13.21 -16.71
CA THR A 26 -5.95 12.79 -17.18
C THR A 26 -6.50 13.75 -18.24
N LYS A 27 -6.31 15.04 -18.08
CA LYS A 27 -6.71 16.04 -19.08
C LYS A 27 -5.98 15.87 -20.41
N ARG A 28 -4.72 15.44 -20.36
CA ARG A 28 -3.86 15.24 -21.54
C ARG A 28 -3.73 13.79 -21.97
N LYS A 29 -4.55 12.88 -21.45
CA LYS A 29 -4.38 11.42 -21.66
C LYS A 29 -4.34 11.02 -23.14
N ASP A 30 -5.15 11.67 -23.98
CA ASP A 30 -5.19 11.40 -25.43
C ASP A 30 -3.91 11.86 -26.15
N GLU A 31 -3.30 12.96 -25.70
CA GLU A 31 -2.00 13.46 -26.16
C GLU A 31 -0.85 12.56 -25.67
N LEU A 32 -0.90 12.19 -24.38
CA LEU A 32 0.15 11.42 -23.72
C LEU A 32 0.13 9.93 -24.07
N GLY A 33 -1.04 9.41 -24.38
CA GLY A 33 -1.26 7.99 -24.67
C GLY A 33 -1.30 7.09 -23.44
N PHE A 34 -1.51 7.64 -22.23
CA PHE A 34 -1.63 6.88 -20.99
C PHE A 34 -2.49 7.62 -19.95
N SER A 35 -2.97 6.89 -18.95
CA SER A 35 -3.72 7.38 -17.81
C SER A 35 -2.82 7.67 -16.60
N ALA A 36 -3.37 8.31 -15.56
CA ALA A 36 -2.61 8.55 -14.34
C ALA A 36 -2.41 7.25 -13.55
N PHE A 37 -3.47 6.53 -13.22
CA PHE A 37 -3.41 5.30 -12.43
C PHE A 37 -3.70 4.05 -13.26
N THR A 38 -3.13 2.92 -12.83
CA THR A 38 -3.59 1.60 -13.24
C THR A 38 -4.98 1.33 -12.69
N SER A 39 -5.67 0.31 -13.22
CA SER A 39 -6.98 -0.11 -12.72
C SER A 39 -6.91 -0.92 -11.42
N ALA A 40 -5.76 -1.10 -10.83
CA ALA A 40 -5.40 -1.98 -9.71
C ALA A 40 -6.59 -2.58 -8.95
N GLY A 41 -7.04 -3.67 -9.38
CA GLY A 41 -8.02 -4.62 -8.94
C GLY A 41 -8.90 -4.37 -7.71
N MET A 42 -10.20 -4.32 -7.95
CA MET A 42 -11.22 -4.46 -6.91
C MET A 42 -11.88 -5.84 -6.96
N ASP A 43 -11.30 -6.79 -7.67
CA ASP A 43 -11.67 -8.19 -7.53
C ASP A 43 -11.28 -8.72 -6.14
N GLY A 44 -11.93 -9.78 -5.68
CA GLY A 44 -11.77 -10.29 -4.31
C GLY A 44 -10.35 -10.77 -3.96
N SER A 45 -9.45 -10.95 -4.94
CA SER A 45 -8.06 -11.30 -4.72
C SER A 45 -7.13 -10.08 -4.59
N SER A 46 -7.55 -8.90 -5.06
CA SER A 46 -6.71 -7.71 -5.21
C SER A 46 -7.18 -6.50 -4.42
N ASP A 47 -8.40 -6.50 -3.90
CA ASP A 47 -9.05 -5.40 -3.17
C ASP A 47 -8.38 -5.05 -1.82
N TRP A 48 -7.48 -5.90 -1.33
CA TRP A 48 -6.67 -5.63 -0.14
C TRP A 48 -5.89 -4.31 -0.22
N ARG A 49 -5.53 -3.87 -1.45
CA ARG A 49 -4.86 -2.59 -1.68
C ARG A 49 -5.65 -1.41 -1.12
N PHE A 50 -6.98 -1.49 -1.17
CA PHE A 50 -7.86 -0.38 -0.81
C PHE A 50 -8.54 -0.58 0.55
N LYS A 51 -9.05 -1.78 0.82
CA LYS A 51 -9.73 -2.11 2.08
C LYS A 51 -8.80 -2.27 3.28
N THR A 52 -7.47 -2.42 3.04
CA THR A 52 -6.47 -2.49 4.10
C THR A 52 -5.38 -1.44 3.94
N HIS A 53 -4.59 -1.47 2.85
CA HIS A 53 -3.42 -0.61 2.71
C HIS A 53 -3.79 0.86 2.55
N LEU A 54 -4.75 1.21 1.70
CA LEU A 54 -5.24 2.57 1.60
C LEU A 54 -6.02 2.98 2.87
N ALA A 55 -6.86 2.08 3.40
CA ALA A 55 -7.60 2.32 4.65
C ALA A 55 -6.69 2.50 5.88
N ASN A 56 -5.46 2.01 5.84
CA ASN A 56 -4.47 2.22 6.89
C ASN A 56 -4.19 3.71 7.13
N LEU A 57 -4.18 4.53 6.10
CA LEU A 57 -3.84 5.95 6.22
C LEU A 57 -4.81 6.73 7.10
N PRO A 58 -6.15 6.72 6.88
CA PRO A 58 -7.07 7.39 7.79
C PRO A 58 -7.03 6.83 9.22
N ILE A 59 -6.75 5.52 9.41
CA ILE A 59 -6.59 4.90 10.73
C ILE A 59 -5.32 5.43 11.40
N TYR A 60 -4.17 5.38 10.71
CA TYR A 60 -2.89 5.86 11.20
C TYR A 60 -2.97 7.33 11.66
N TYR A 61 -3.50 8.21 10.81
CA TYR A 61 -3.60 9.63 11.15
C TYR A 61 -4.57 9.90 12.31
N GLU A 62 -5.65 9.12 12.44
CA GLU A 62 -6.53 9.21 13.60
C GLU A 62 -5.79 8.79 14.87
N TYR A 63 -5.03 7.70 14.83
CA TYR A 63 -4.21 7.25 15.95
C TYR A 63 -3.16 8.28 16.35
N GLN A 64 -2.47 8.87 15.40
CA GLN A 64 -1.49 9.94 15.67
C GLN A 64 -2.17 11.15 16.32
N LYS A 65 -3.31 11.59 15.80
CA LYS A 65 -4.07 12.71 16.34
C LYS A 65 -4.54 12.46 17.78
N ASP A 66 -4.99 11.25 18.05
CA ASP A 66 -5.54 10.88 19.37
C ASP A 66 -4.46 10.40 20.36
N GLY A 67 -3.21 10.22 19.93
CA GLY A 67 -2.12 9.71 20.76
C GLY A 67 -2.32 8.27 21.22
N ILE A 68 -2.92 7.43 20.37
CA ILE A 68 -3.22 6.02 20.63
C ILE A 68 -2.58 5.11 19.60
N THR A 69 -2.48 3.82 19.89
CA THR A 69 -1.95 2.79 18.98
C THR A 69 -2.95 1.69 18.67
N ASP A 70 -4.12 1.71 19.30
CA ASP A 70 -5.21 0.76 19.13
C ASP A 70 -6.53 1.36 19.59
N THR A 71 -7.66 0.87 19.07
CA THR A 71 -8.99 1.29 19.52
C THR A 71 -10.03 0.19 19.28
N LYS A 72 -11.03 0.13 20.16
CA LYS A 72 -12.22 -0.70 19.94
C LYS A 72 -13.34 0.02 19.17
N ALA A 73 -13.19 1.32 18.96
CA ALA A 73 -14.17 2.15 18.25
C ALA A 73 -13.44 3.30 17.55
N ILE A 74 -13.23 3.15 16.25
CA ILE A 74 -12.64 4.19 15.41
C ILE A 74 -13.67 5.29 15.15
N LYS A 75 -13.24 6.56 15.10
CA LYS A 75 -14.12 7.72 14.92
C LYS A 75 -14.39 8.05 13.45
N GLY A 76 -13.47 7.65 12.58
CA GLY A 76 -13.53 8.02 11.16
C GLY A 76 -13.12 9.46 10.88
N THR A 77 -12.22 10.01 11.69
CA THR A 77 -11.80 11.43 11.62
C THR A 77 -11.31 11.84 10.23
N TYR A 78 -10.68 10.93 9.50
CA TYR A 78 -10.08 11.19 8.18
C TYR A 78 -10.82 10.50 7.03
N LEU A 79 -12.11 10.22 7.17
CA LEU A 79 -12.90 9.59 6.11
C LEU A 79 -13.11 10.48 4.88
N ASP A 80 -13.14 11.80 5.03
CA ASP A 80 -13.18 12.72 3.89
C ASP A 80 -11.86 12.69 3.11
N ASN A 81 -10.72 12.56 3.80
CA ASN A 81 -9.42 12.37 3.18
C ASN A 81 -9.35 11.03 2.44
N TYR A 82 -9.92 9.97 3.02
CA TYR A 82 -10.04 8.66 2.39
C TYR A 82 -10.90 8.70 1.13
N ARG A 83 -12.03 9.42 1.17
CA ARG A 83 -12.88 9.65 0.00
C ARG A 83 -12.10 10.39 -1.10
N ASN A 84 -11.41 11.46 -0.75
CA ASN A 84 -10.68 12.28 -1.71
C ASN A 84 -9.63 11.49 -2.49
N ILE A 85 -8.82 10.68 -1.81
CA ILE A 85 -7.82 9.85 -2.50
C ILE A 85 -8.48 8.70 -3.28
N TRP A 86 -9.56 8.11 -2.76
CA TRP A 86 -10.30 7.08 -3.46
C TRP A 86 -10.95 7.62 -4.74
N ASP A 87 -11.62 8.77 -4.67
CA ASP A 87 -12.19 9.46 -5.84
C ASP A 87 -11.11 9.83 -6.86
N LEU A 88 -9.97 10.34 -6.41
CA LEU A 88 -8.85 10.65 -7.28
C LEU A 88 -8.38 9.41 -8.04
N TYR A 89 -8.25 8.29 -7.36
CA TYR A 89 -7.81 7.03 -7.93
C TYR A 89 -8.81 6.48 -8.94
N ILE A 90 -10.07 6.28 -8.55
CA ILE A 90 -11.07 5.60 -9.40
C ILE A 90 -11.50 6.41 -10.62
N ASN A 91 -11.36 7.74 -10.58
CA ASN A 91 -11.74 8.61 -11.69
C ASN A 91 -10.61 8.95 -12.67
N ASN A 92 -9.37 8.53 -12.39
CA ASN A 92 -8.19 8.85 -13.21
C ASN A 92 -7.39 7.60 -13.59
N GLY A 93 -8.04 6.44 -13.58
CA GLY A 93 -7.45 5.17 -13.97
C GLY A 93 -7.55 4.87 -15.46
N THR A 94 -7.03 3.70 -15.81
CA THR A 94 -7.06 3.14 -17.19
C THR A 94 -8.45 2.68 -17.60
N CYS A 95 -9.35 2.40 -16.66
CA CYS A 95 -10.72 1.96 -16.94
C CYS A 95 -11.77 2.81 -16.21
N ASP A 96 -13.02 2.70 -16.65
CA ASP A 96 -14.18 3.27 -15.94
C ASP A 96 -14.29 2.64 -14.52
N ALA A 97 -14.58 3.47 -13.53
CA ALA A 97 -14.74 3.04 -12.14
C ALA A 97 -15.75 1.89 -11.95
N LYS A 98 -16.79 1.83 -12.78
CA LYS A 98 -17.79 0.74 -12.81
C LYS A 98 -17.22 -0.62 -13.22
N GLN A 99 -16.04 -0.65 -13.82
CA GLN A 99 -15.38 -1.89 -14.27
C GLN A 99 -14.34 -2.40 -13.27
N LEU A 100 -14.00 -1.63 -12.24
CA LEU A 100 -12.94 -1.96 -11.28
C LEU A 100 -13.14 -3.31 -10.58
N SER A 101 -14.39 -3.70 -10.30
CA SER A 101 -14.70 -5.01 -9.69
C SER A 101 -14.32 -6.21 -10.56
N LYS A 102 -14.03 -6.00 -11.85
CA LYS A 102 -13.61 -7.04 -12.80
C LYS A 102 -12.10 -7.01 -13.07
N LYS A 103 -11.42 -5.98 -12.57
CA LYS A 103 -10.00 -5.78 -12.80
C LYS A 103 -9.18 -6.50 -11.74
N THR A 104 -8.20 -7.25 -12.20
CA THR A 104 -7.31 -8.06 -11.36
C THR A 104 -5.98 -7.36 -11.08
N GLY A 105 -5.19 -7.91 -10.18
CA GLY A 105 -3.80 -7.49 -9.97
C GLY A 105 -2.97 -7.63 -11.25
N ASP A 106 -3.18 -8.70 -12.02
CA ASP A 106 -2.46 -8.96 -13.28
C ASP A 106 -2.81 -7.93 -14.36
N ASP A 107 -4.08 -7.48 -14.43
CA ASP A 107 -4.45 -6.36 -15.31
C ASP A 107 -3.64 -5.11 -14.97
N ALA A 108 -3.50 -4.79 -13.68
CA ALA A 108 -2.76 -3.61 -13.23
C ALA A 108 -1.25 -3.72 -13.50
N VAL A 109 -0.66 -4.90 -13.32
CA VAL A 109 0.73 -5.18 -13.72
C VAL A 109 0.92 -4.97 -15.22
N ALA A 110 0.04 -5.56 -16.05
CA ALA A 110 0.11 -5.43 -17.49
C ALA A 110 -0.04 -3.96 -17.94
N GLU A 111 -0.99 -3.22 -17.38
CA GLU A 111 -1.19 -1.80 -17.67
C GLU A 111 0.04 -0.95 -17.32
N PHE A 112 0.72 -1.26 -16.21
CA PHE A 112 1.91 -0.54 -15.79
C PHE A 112 3.13 -0.91 -16.65
N THR A 113 3.37 -2.19 -16.88
CA THR A 113 4.53 -2.67 -17.65
C THR A 113 4.45 -2.32 -19.14
N THR A 114 3.24 -2.16 -19.67
CA THR A 114 3.02 -1.69 -21.06
C THR A 114 2.85 -0.17 -21.17
N GLU A 115 3.20 0.59 -20.13
CA GLU A 115 3.18 2.05 -20.08
C GLU A 115 1.79 2.68 -20.30
N GLN A 116 0.71 2.01 -19.92
CA GLN A 116 -0.64 2.54 -20.00
C GLN A 116 -1.01 3.45 -18.83
N ALA A 117 -0.22 3.42 -17.74
CA ALA A 117 -0.41 4.26 -16.57
C ALA A 117 0.92 4.67 -15.92
N VAL A 118 0.92 5.83 -15.24
CA VAL A 118 2.10 6.37 -14.54
C VAL A 118 2.23 5.81 -13.13
N PHE A 119 1.12 5.70 -12.42
CA PHE A 119 1.09 5.29 -11.02
C PHE A 119 0.47 3.90 -10.86
N TYR A 120 1.19 3.05 -10.14
CA TYR A 120 0.75 1.71 -9.75
C TYR A 120 0.80 1.57 -8.24
N GLN A 121 -0.33 1.38 -7.59
CA GLN A 121 -0.41 1.20 -6.16
C GLN A 121 -0.05 -0.25 -5.81
N ASN A 122 1.15 -0.43 -5.24
CA ASN A 122 1.65 -1.72 -4.76
C ASN A 122 2.79 -1.50 -3.76
N GLY A 123 3.52 -2.55 -3.41
CA GLY A 123 4.67 -2.52 -2.53
C GLY A 123 5.98 -2.95 -3.21
N THR A 124 7.07 -2.92 -2.47
CA THR A 124 8.40 -3.28 -2.96
C THR A 124 8.48 -4.71 -3.49
N TRP A 125 7.63 -5.62 -3.02
CA TRP A 125 7.54 -7.01 -3.48
C TRP A 125 7.11 -7.15 -4.95
N ALA A 126 6.47 -6.12 -5.52
CA ALA A 126 6.08 -6.12 -6.92
C ALA A 126 7.24 -5.94 -7.91
N TYR A 127 8.46 -5.69 -7.42
CA TYR A 127 9.61 -5.43 -8.28
C TYR A 127 9.83 -6.54 -9.31
N GLY A 128 9.71 -7.81 -8.91
CA GLY A 128 9.86 -8.95 -9.83
C GLY A 128 8.90 -8.91 -11.03
N ASP A 129 7.70 -8.37 -10.85
CA ASP A 129 6.67 -8.29 -11.90
C ASP A 129 6.87 -7.08 -12.83
N ILE A 130 7.65 -6.06 -12.41
CA ILE A 130 7.78 -4.78 -13.11
C ILE A 130 9.22 -4.41 -13.48
N ALA A 131 10.19 -5.27 -13.19
CA ALA A 131 11.62 -5.01 -13.41
C ALA A 131 11.97 -4.72 -14.88
N ASP A 132 11.23 -5.28 -15.83
CA ASP A 132 11.44 -5.06 -17.26
C ASP A 132 11.25 -3.60 -17.72
N ILE A 133 10.61 -2.76 -16.89
CA ILE A 133 10.51 -1.30 -17.12
C ILE A 133 11.91 -0.65 -17.03
N GLY A 134 12.84 -1.26 -16.30
CA GLY A 134 14.17 -0.77 -16.00
C GLY A 134 14.22 0.13 -14.76
N ASP A 135 15.21 -0.08 -13.92
CA ASP A 135 15.35 0.57 -12.60
C ASP A 135 15.34 2.09 -12.68
N ASP A 136 16.00 2.67 -13.69
CA ASP A 136 16.02 4.14 -13.91
C ASP A 136 14.66 4.75 -14.23
N ASN A 137 13.66 3.93 -14.53
CA ASN A 137 12.29 4.34 -14.83
C ASN A 137 11.32 4.07 -13.68
N LEU A 138 11.78 3.44 -12.61
CA LEU A 138 11.01 3.14 -11.42
C LEU A 138 11.27 4.15 -10.31
N GLY A 139 10.24 4.41 -9.51
CA GLY A 139 10.32 5.25 -8.33
C GLY A 139 9.20 4.90 -7.37
N MET A 140 9.26 5.43 -6.16
CA MET A 140 8.20 5.26 -5.16
C MET A 140 7.79 6.61 -4.59
N LEU A 141 6.50 6.77 -4.35
CA LEU A 141 5.90 7.93 -3.69
C LEU A 141 5.09 7.47 -2.49
N PRO A 142 5.09 8.22 -1.39
CA PRO A 142 4.10 8.04 -0.33
C PRO A 142 2.68 8.21 -0.88
N ILE A 143 1.72 7.52 -0.28
CA ILE A 143 0.30 7.74 -0.58
C ILE A 143 -0.18 8.91 0.29
N TYR A 144 -0.29 10.08 -0.30
CA TYR A 144 -0.78 11.27 0.36
C TYR A 144 -2.31 11.31 0.35
N ILE A 145 -2.93 11.69 1.47
CA ILE A 145 -4.39 11.78 1.61
C ILE A 145 -4.89 13.17 2.01
N GLY A 146 -4.00 14.16 2.11
CA GLY A 146 -4.34 15.50 2.56
C GLY A 146 -4.44 15.62 4.08
N ALA A 147 -3.78 14.74 4.83
CA ALA A 147 -3.73 14.82 6.28
C ALA A 147 -2.70 15.87 6.75
N PRO A 148 -2.90 16.51 7.91
CA PRO A 148 -1.94 17.47 8.44
C PRO A 148 -0.57 16.83 8.68
N GLY A 149 0.50 17.46 8.20
CA GLY A 149 1.88 17.00 8.37
C GLY A 149 2.36 15.99 7.33
N GLU A 150 1.55 15.69 6.33
CA GLU A 150 1.90 14.71 5.28
C GLU A 150 3.11 15.12 4.43
N GLU A 151 3.51 16.40 4.43
CA GLU A 151 4.71 16.87 3.74
C GLU A 151 6.02 16.26 4.27
N LYS A 152 5.97 15.65 5.46
CA LYS A 152 7.06 14.89 6.08
C LYS A 152 6.82 13.39 6.09
N GLN A 153 5.73 12.96 5.49
CA GLN A 153 5.36 11.56 5.40
C GLN A 153 6.31 10.79 4.49
N GLY A 154 6.82 9.68 4.98
CA GLY A 154 7.54 8.66 4.21
C GLY A 154 6.60 7.59 3.66
N LEU A 155 7.18 6.52 3.20
CA LEU A 155 6.44 5.36 2.70
C LEU A 155 5.75 4.62 3.86
N CYS A 156 4.68 3.90 3.53
CA CYS A 156 4.08 2.96 4.47
C CYS A 156 5.03 1.78 4.70
N THR A 157 5.24 1.41 5.95
CA THR A 157 6.11 0.31 6.34
C THR A 157 5.65 -0.31 7.66
N GLY A 158 6.18 -1.46 7.99
CA GLY A 158 5.89 -2.14 9.25
C GLY A 158 6.19 -3.62 9.18
N THR A 159 5.94 -4.32 10.28
CA THR A 159 6.12 -5.77 10.37
C THR A 159 4.81 -6.46 10.02
N GLU A 160 4.77 -7.09 8.85
CA GLU A 160 3.59 -7.79 8.33
C GLU A 160 3.79 -9.31 8.28
N ASN A 161 5.04 -9.75 8.13
CA ASN A 161 5.39 -11.14 7.95
C ASN A 161 6.23 -11.63 9.14
N TYR A 162 5.89 -12.82 9.63
CA TYR A 162 6.54 -13.43 10.78
C TYR A 162 6.95 -14.85 10.44
N TRP A 163 8.13 -15.24 10.87
CA TRP A 163 8.51 -16.64 10.88
C TRP A 163 7.93 -17.30 12.14
N CYS A 164 7.26 -18.42 11.95
CA CYS A 164 6.68 -19.19 13.02
C CYS A 164 7.34 -20.56 13.11
N VAL A 165 7.66 -20.99 14.32
CA VAL A 165 8.16 -22.34 14.59
C VAL A 165 6.99 -23.22 15.01
N ASN A 166 6.83 -24.37 14.35
CA ASN A 166 5.79 -25.34 14.74
C ASN A 166 6.15 -25.98 16.08
N LYS A 167 5.48 -25.56 17.15
CA LYS A 167 5.72 -26.08 18.51
C LYS A 167 5.43 -27.58 18.69
N ASN A 168 4.72 -28.20 17.75
CA ASN A 168 4.37 -29.63 17.77
C ASN A 168 5.33 -30.50 16.94
N ALA A 169 6.35 -29.92 16.31
CA ALA A 169 7.41 -30.65 15.62
C ALA A 169 8.33 -31.37 16.63
N SER A 170 9.20 -32.24 16.13
CA SER A 170 10.23 -32.85 16.98
C SER A 170 11.19 -31.80 17.55
N LYS A 171 11.86 -32.08 18.63
CA LYS A 171 12.86 -31.15 19.21
C LYS A 171 13.99 -30.89 18.25
N GLU A 172 14.39 -31.88 17.48
CA GLU A 172 15.41 -31.82 16.44
C GLU A 172 15.00 -30.90 15.30
N ASP A 173 13.76 -31.00 14.82
CA ASP A 173 13.22 -30.13 13.76
C ASP A 173 13.06 -28.68 14.22
N ILE A 174 12.61 -28.49 15.47
CA ILE A 174 12.52 -27.14 16.07
C ILE A 174 13.90 -26.51 16.13
N GLN A 175 14.93 -27.25 16.61
CA GLN A 175 16.28 -26.73 16.70
C GLN A 175 16.86 -26.43 15.32
N ALA A 176 16.71 -27.33 14.35
CA ALA A 176 17.14 -27.11 12.97
C ALA A 176 16.47 -25.87 12.33
N THR A 177 15.18 -25.65 12.61
CA THR A 177 14.45 -24.44 12.15
C THR A 177 15.04 -23.16 12.77
N LEU A 178 15.31 -23.18 14.07
CA LEU A 178 15.92 -22.04 14.76
C LEU A 178 17.36 -21.76 14.27
N ASP A 179 18.15 -22.82 14.04
CA ASP A 179 19.50 -22.71 13.49
C ASP A 179 19.48 -22.13 12.08
N PHE A 180 18.52 -22.55 11.23
CA PHE A 180 18.33 -21.96 9.89
C PHE A 180 17.92 -20.48 9.97
N MET A 181 16.96 -20.13 10.80
CA MET A 181 16.56 -18.73 11.01
C MET A 181 17.74 -17.89 11.47
N ASN A 182 18.52 -18.39 12.42
CA ASN A 182 19.72 -17.71 12.90
C ASN A 182 20.76 -17.57 11.82
N TRP A 183 21.00 -18.61 11.01
CA TRP A 183 21.90 -18.58 9.86
C TRP A 183 21.49 -17.49 8.84
N CYS A 184 20.20 -17.42 8.48
CA CYS A 184 19.68 -16.39 7.56
C CYS A 184 20.05 -14.96 7.99
N VAL A 185 20.04 -14.68 9.31
CA VAL A 185 20.18 -13.31 9.83
C VAL A 185 21.58 -12.99 10.37
N THR A 186 22.47 -13.98 10.50
CA THR A 186 23.80 -13.79 11.09
C THR A 186 24.96 -14.20 10.20
N SER A 187 24.78 -15.14 9.27
CA SER A 187 25.85 -15.56 8.35
C SER A 187 26.00 -14.61 7.17
N GLU A 188 27.17 -14.57 6.58
CA GLU A 188 27.46 -13.77 5.38
C GLU A 188 26.59 -14.24 4.20
N GLU A 189 26.53 -15.56 3.96
CA GLU A 189 25.73 -16.13 2.88
C GLU A 189 24.24 -15.94 3.09
N GLY A 190 23.75 -16.20 4.31
CA GLY A 190 22.33 -16.05 4.66
C GLY A 190 21.85 -14.61 4.48
N THR A 191 22.58 -13.64 5.02
CA THR A 191 22.21 -12.22 4.89
C THR A 191 22.32 -11.72 3.45
N LYS A 192 23.31 -12.18 2.70
CA LYS A 192 23.43 -11.88 1.26
C LYS A 192 22.24 -12.44 0.47
N MET A 193 21.87 -13.69 0.73
CA MET A 193 20.72 -14.33 0.07
C MET A 193 19.40 -13.61 0.40
N MET A 194 19.24 -13.16 1.64
CA MET A 194 18.05 -12.38 2.05
C MET A 194 17.92 -11.07 1.28
N CYS A 195 19.05 -10.44 0.89
CA CYS A 195 19.08 -9.17 0.15
C CYS A 195 19.03 -9.35 -1.37
N SER A 196 19.18 -10.57 -1.89
CA SER A 196 19.28 -10.83 -3.33
C SER A 196 17.92 -10.78 -4.02
N ALA A 197 17.91 -10.48 -5.32
CA ALA A 197 16.69 -10.48 -6.15
C ALA A 197 16.09 -11.87 -6.27
N ASP A 198 16.94 -12.92 -6.36
CA ASP A 198 16.51 -14.33 -6.38
C ASP A 198 16.08 -14.85 -5.00
N GLY A 199 16.37 -14.09 -3.96
CA GLY A 199 15.97 -14.37 -2.58
C GLY A 199 14.73 -13.56 -2.19
N MET A 200 14.76 -12.99 -0.99
CA MET A 200 13.60 -12.26 -0.45
C MET A 200 13.61 -10.77 -0.79
N GLY A 201 14.75 -10.21 -1.29
CA GLY A 201 14.87 -8.81 -1.69
C GLY A 201 14.54 -7.78 -0.59
N PHE A 202 14.56 -8.19 0.67
CA PHE A 202 14.14 -7.36 1.79
C PHE A 202 15.21 -6.37 2.24
N VAL A 203 14.77 -5.25 2.79
CA VAL A 203 15.58 -4.49 3.73
C VAL A 203 15.70 -5.33 4.97
N ILE A 204 16.93 -5.70 5.30
CA ILE A 204 17.22 -6.43 6.49
C ILE A 204 17.79 -5.44 7.51
N PRO A 205 17.13 -5.16 8.63
CA PRO A 205 17.63 -4.25 9.66
C PRO A 205 18.72 -4.94 10.50
N PHE A 206 19.70 -5.56 9.82
CA PHE A 206 20.82 -6.24 10.44
C PHE A 206 22.05 -5.35 10.46
N LYS A 207 22.95 -5.65 11.36
CA LYS A 207 24.16 -4.85 11.60
C LYS A 207 25.14 -4.80 10.42
N ASN A 208 25.02 -5.68 9.45
CA ASN A 208 25.92 -5.74 8.28
C ASN A 208 25.61 -4.72 7.18
N ASN A 209 24.50 -3.96 7.28
CA ASN A 209 24.11 -2.88 6.35
C ASN A 209 24.21 -3.24 4.87
N LEU A 210 23.87 -4.46 4.51
CA LEU A 210 23.83 -4.86 3.10
C LEU A 210 22.72 -4.10 2.38
N LYS A 211 22.99 -3.65 1.16
CA LYS A 211 21.96 -3.09 0.29
C LYS A 211 21.15 -4.23 -0.33
N SER A 212 19.85 -4.01 -0.48
CA SER A 212 19.01 -4.91 -1.25
C SER A 212 19.32 -4.81 -2.74
N GLU A 213 19.22 -5.93 -3.44
CA GLU A 213 19.24 -5.94 -4.92
C GLU A 213 17.92 -5.42 -5.51
N ASN A 214 16.88 -5.30 -4.68
CA ASN A 214 15.61 -4.66 -5.07
C ASN A 214 15.73 -3.13 -4.96
N PRO A 215 15.73 -2.37 -6.08
CA PRO A 215 15.92 -0.92 -6.07
C PRO A 215 14.79 -0.18 -5.33
N LEU A 216 13.57 -0.71 -5.32
CA LEU A 216 12.45 -0.10 -4.60
C LEU A 216 12.66 -0.12 -3.09
N VAL A 217 13.28 -1.19 -2.59
CA VAL A 217 13.68 -1.30 -1.18
C VAL A 217 14.73 -0.25 -0.82
N ASN A 218 15.71 0.00 -1.69
CA ASN A 218 16.72 1.04 -1.47
C ASN A 218 16.08 2.44 -1.48
N ILE A 219 15.11 2.70 -2.37
CA ILE A 219 14.34 3.96 -2.37
C ILE A 219 13.58 4.14 -1.03
N ALA A 220 13.00 3.06 -0.49
CA ALA A 220 12.33 3.13 0.81
C ALA A 220 13.30 3.49 1.94
N ASN A 221 14.52 2.97 1.92
CA ASN A 221 15.58 3.35 2.86
C ASN A 221 15.97 4.82 2.71
N ASP A 222 16.12 5.31 1.48
CA ASP A 222 16.47 6.70 1.21
C ASP A 222 15.46 7.68 1.82
N TYR A 223 14.15 7.35 1.84
CA TYR A 223 13.13 8.15 2.52
C TYR A 223 13.44 8.27 4.01
N MET A 224 13.78 7.17 4.68
CA MET A 224 14.12 7.16 6.12
C MET A 224 15.41 7.93 6.39
N GLU A 225 16.45 7.75 5.56
CA GLU A 225 17.72 8.46 5.69
C GLU A 225 17.58 9.99 5.51
N LYS A 226 16.65 10.41 4.64
CA LYS A 226 16.29 11.83 4.45
C LYS A 226 15.41 12.41 5.56
N GLY A 227 15.06 11.60 6.56
CA GLY A 227 14.31 12.04 7.74
C GLY A 227 12.80 12.15 7.53
N TYR A 228 12.24 11.49 6.50
CA TYR A 228 10.80 11.34 6.37
C TYR A 228 10.28 10.35 7.42
N THR A 229 9.09 10.62 7.95
CA THR A 229 8.45 9.77 8.95
C THR A 229 7.68 8.66 8.25
N PRO A 230 8.04 7.39 8.44
CA PRO A 230 7.28 6.29 7.85
C PRO A 230 5.87 6.23 8.44
N VAL A 231 4.92 5.74 7.63
CA VAL A 231 3.57 5.43 8.08
C VAL A 231 3.52 3.97 8.50
N ASP A 232 3.31 3.72 9.79
CA ASP A 232 3.24 2.36 10.32
C ASP A 232 1.96 1.64 9.85
N TRP A 233 2.11 0.36 9.53
CA TRP A 233 0.96 -0.51 9.30
C TRP A 233 0.22 -0.79 10.60
N THR A 234 -1.09 -0.51 10.61
CA THR A 234 -1.98 -0.73 11.75
C THR A 234 -2.83 -2.00 11.59
N PHE A 235 -2.45 -2.92 10.70
CA PHE A 235 -3.24 -4.09 10.32
C PHE A 235 -3.61 -4.98 11.50
N SER A 236 -2.72 -5.13 12.49
CA SER A 236 -2.97 -5.92 13.69
C SER A 236 -4.08 -5.33 14.59
N THR A 237 -4.44 -4.07 14.40
CA THR A 237 -5.51 -3.40 15.16
C THR A 237 -6.86 -3.45 14.43
N MET A 238 -6.88 -3.79 13.15
CA MET A 238 -8.12 -3.95 12.38
C MET A 238 -8.93 -5.11 12.97
N PRO A 239 -10.23 -4.92 13.25
CA PRO A 239 -10.96 -5.79 14.19
C PRO A 239 -11.19 -7.20 13.68
N SER A 240 -11.34 -7.41 12.37
CA SER A 240 -11.56 -8.74 11.77
C SER A 240 -11.41 -8.75 10.26
N GLU A 241 -11.31 -9.92 9.66
CA GLU A 241 -11.39 -10.08 8.20
C GLU A 241 -12.80 -9.72 7.68
N GLN A 242 -13.84 -9.91 8.48
CA GLN A 242 -15.20 -9.52 8.10
C GLN A 242 -15.30 -8.01 7.93
N TRP A 243 -14.72 -7.22 8.84
CA TRP A 243 -14.67 -5.75 8.69
C TRP A 243 -14.00 -5.34 7.39
N LYS A 244 -12.85 -5.94 7.05
CA LYS A 244 -12.13 -5.65 5.81
C LYS A 244 -12.99 -5.97 4.57
N ASN A 245 -13.68 -7.10 4.58
CA ASN A 245 -14.54 -7.53 3.47
C ASN A 245 -15.78 -6.64 3.31
N ASP A 246 -16.41 -6.22 4.40
CA ASP A 246 -17.55 -5.31 4.38
C ASP A 246 -17.14 -3.94 3.86
N LEU A 247 -15.96 -3.44 4.27
CA LEU A 247 -15.39 -2.20 3.74
C LEU A 247 -15.06 -2.31 2.25
N GLY A 248 -14.43 -3.40 1.82
CA GLY A 248 -14.14 -3.65 0.40
C GLY A 248 -15.40 -3.68 -0.47
N SER A 249 -16.46 -4.34 0.02
CA SER A 249 -17.76 -4.39 -0.66
C SER A 249 -18.40 -3.01 -0.78
N ALA A 250 -18.32 -2.19 0.28
CA ALA A 250 -18.84 -0.83 0.27
C ALA A 250 -18.05 0.08 -0.69
N LEU A 251 -16.71 -0.04 -0.72
CA LEU A 251 -15.86 0.70 -1.66
C LEU A 251 -16.17 0.35 -3.12
N THR A 252 -16.40 -0.94 -3.41
CA THR A 252 -16.78 -1.42 -4.73
C THR A 252 -18.14 -0.87 -5.15
N THR A 253 -19.11 -0.87 -4.23
CA THR A 253 -20.45 -0.30 -4.47
C THR A 253 -20.35 1.20 -4.77
N TYR A 254 -19.55 1.93 -4.00
CA TYR A 254 -19.32 3.35 -4.22
C TYR A 254 -18.61 3.61 -5.55
N ALA A 255 -17.60 2.83 -5.91
CA ALA A 255 -16.92 2.99 -7.20
C ALA A 255 -17.88 2.80 -8.40
N ALA A 256 -18.83 1.88 -8.29
CA ALA A 256 -19.82 1.64 -9.33
C ALA A 256 -20.85 2.77 -9.46
N ASP A 257 -21.17 3.47 -8.37
CA ASP A 257 -22.12 4.58 -8.33
C ASP A 257 -21.75 5.56 -7.21
N GLN A 258 -21.03 6.65 -7.59
CA GLN A 258 -20.38 7.60 -6.70
C GLN A 258 -21.37 8.60 -6.11
N THR A 259 -22.38 8.10 -5.38
CA THR A 259 -23.36 8.91 -4.67
C THR A 259 -22.99 9.07 -3.18
N ASP A 260 -23.49 10.12 -2.53
CA ASP A 260 -23.32 10.30 -1.09
C ASP A 260 -23.99 9.18 -0.29
N ALA A 261 -25.08 8.60 -0.81
CA ALA A 261 -25.73 7.45 -0.20
C ALA A 261 -24.81 6.23 -0.17
N ASN A 262 -24.10 5.94 -1.26
CA ASN A 262 -23.13 4.85 -1.31
C ASN A 262 -21.87 5.16 -0.49
N TRP A 263 -21.42 6.44 -0.46
CA TRP A 263 -20.34 6.82 0.46
C TRP A 263 -20.74 6.61 1.93
N LYS A 264 -22.00 6.84 2.28
CA LYS A 264 -22.50 6.56 3.63
C LYS A 264 -22.38 5.07 3.99
N LEU A 265 -22.50 4.16 3.04
CA LEU A 265 -22.22 2.72 3.27
C LEU A 265 -20.75 2.49 3.64
N VAL A 266 -19.81 3.17 2.96
CA VAL A 266 -18.39 3.11 3.31
C VAL A 266 -18.14 3.61 4.72
N GLN A 267 -18.71 4.77 5.08
CA GLN A 267 -18.59 5.32 6.44
C GLN A 267 -19.15 4.36 7.50
N THR A 268 -20.31 3.76 7.25
CA THR A 268 -20.94 2.78 8.14
C THR A 268 -20.09 1.52 8.29
N ALA A 269 -19.60 0.96 7.17
CA ALA A 269 -18.72 -0.20 7.21
C ALA A 269 -17.43 0.11 7.98
N PHE A 270 -16.85 1.29 7.77
CA PHE A 270 -15.61 1.70 8.43
C PHE A 270 -15.80 1.90 9.94
N VAL A 271 -16.78 2.70 10.36
CA VAL A 271 -16.95 3.13 11.77
C VAL A 271 -17.80 2.15 12.57
N ASP A 272 -19.04 1.94 12.15
CA ASP A 272 -19.99 1.10 12.90
C ASP A 272 -19.57 -0.38 12.80
N GLY A 273 -19.07 -0.79 11.63
CA GLY A 273 -18.51 -2.12 11.40
C GLY A 273 -17.31 -2.40 12.30
N TRP A 274 -16.40 -1.42 12.47
CA TRP A 274 -15.27 -1.56 13.39
C TRP A 274 -15.72 -1.87 14.81
N ALA A 275 -16.60 -1.04 15.37
CA ALA A 275 -17.08 -1.20 16.74
C ALA A 275 -17.81 -2.53 16.94
N LYS A 276 -18.60 -2.96 15.96
CA LYS A 276 -19.32 -4.24 15.96
C LYS A 276 -18.37 -5.43 16.02
N GLU A 277 -17.38 -5.44 15.12
CA GLU A 277 -16.44 -6.57 15.00
C GLU A 277 -15.46 -6.61 16.19
N ALA A 278 -15.01 -5.46 16.69
CA ALA A 278 -14.17 -5.39 17.89
C ALA A 278 -14.92 -5.91 19.14
N ALA A 279 -16.21 -5.65 19.24
CA ALA A 279 -17.04 -6.20 20.33
C ALA A 279 -17.24 -7.72 20.20
N ALA A 280 -17.31 -8.26 18.98
CA ALA A 280 -17.42 -9.70 18.74
C ALA A 280 -16.14 -10.46 19.06
N ALA A 281 -14.97 -9.89 18.76
CA ALA A 281 -13.65 -10.48 19.03
C ALA A 281 -13.32 -10.58 20.55
N THR A 282 -14.05 -9.87 21.40
CA THR A 282 -13.81 -9.84 22.86
C THR A 282 -14.60 -10.92 23.60
N LYS A 283 -15.40 -11.73 22.91
CA LYS A 283 -16.13 -12.89 23.45
C LYS A 283 -15.41 -14.19 23.16
#